data_66039c31054776fbf40e2476a25695f1
#
_entry.id   66039c31054776fbf40e2476a25695f1
#
_cell.length_a   1.000
_cell.length_b   1.000
_cell.length_c   1.000
_cell.angle_alpha   90.00
_cell.angle_beta   90.00
_cell.angle_gamma   90.00
#
_symmetry.space_group_name_H-M   'P 1'
#
loop_
_entity.id
_entity.type
_entity.pdbx_description
1 polymer ?
#
loop_
_entity_poly.entity_id
_entity_poly.type
_entity_poly.pdbx_seq_one_letter_code
_entity_poly.pdbx_strand_id
1 'polypeptide(L)'
;HSLDRRQRQMCIRDRESHCYVGEESSIGKNCRIFPGVKILSRCAVMDRVILNAGIVIGSEGFGFEQVEHTHEKIPHLGRVIVENDVEIGANTCIDRARFEETRIGEGTKIDNLVQIGHNVHIGKGCLIVAQVGIAGSVFMEDFVVVGGQAGFSGHLTVGRGAKIAGQAGITKDVEPGAYLKGNPAMPVQLAHRISILQRKLPELFNRFAQNEGNK
;
A
#
# COMPACT_ATOMS: atom_id res chain seq x y z
N HIS A 1 -15.51 4.94 33.93
CA HIS A 1 -16.53 4.72 32.89
C HIS A 1 -16.32 3.33 32.33
N SER A 2 -17.18 2.41 32.79
CA SER A 2 -17.16 1.00 32.41
C SER A 2 -17.77 0.84 31.03
N LEU A 3 -16.95 0.81 30.00
CA LEU A 3 -17.37 0.25 28.72
C LEU A 3 -17.60 -1.25 28.92
N ASP A 4 -18.75 -1.70 28.46
CA ASP A 4 -19.32 -3.00 28.67
C ASP A 4 -18.30 -4.14 28.41
N ARG A 5 -17.93 -4.85 29.47
CA ARG A 5 -17.06 -6.03 29.40
C ARG A 5 -17.59 -7.12 28.47
N ARG A 6 -18.87 -7.09 28.13
CA ARG A 6 -19.51 -8.09 27.25
C ARG A 6 -19.13 -7.91 25.79
N GLN A 7 -18.93 -6.67 25.30
CA GLN A 7 -18.42 -6.44 23.93
C GLN A 7 -16.95 -6.83 23.80
N ARG A 8 -16.17 -6.77 24.89
CA ARG A 8 -14.79 -7.27 24.92
C ARG A 8 -14.67 -8.79 24.91
N GLN A 9 -15.71 -9.52 25.34
CA GLN A 9 -15.64 -10.98 25.49
C GLN A 9 -16.08 -11.77 24.25
N MET A 10 -16.81 -11.20 23.31
CA MET A 10 -17.28 -11.93 22.12
C MET A 10 -16.24 -12.14 21.01
N CYS A 11 -15.09 -11.44 21.07
CA CYS A 11 -14.01 -11.56 20.09
C CYS A 11 -12.71 -12.16 20.66
N ILE A 12 -12.71 -12.68 21.90
CA ILE A 12 -11.48 -13.08 22.61
C ILE A 12 -10.95 -14.47 22.20
N ARG A 13 -11.70 -15.27 21.44
CA ARG A 13 -11.29 -16.65 21.18
C ARG A 13 -10.02 -16.79 20.32
N ASP A 14 -9.64 -15.78 19.55
CA ASP A 14 -8.56 -15.89 18.59
C ASP A 14 -7.58 -14.70 18.59
N ARG A 15 -7.37 -14.05 19.73
CA ARG A 15 -6.30 -13.08 19.91
C ARG A 15 -5.12 -13.72 20.61
N GLU A 16 -3.99 -13.68 19.95
CA GLU A 16 -2.75 -14.14 20.54
C GLU A 16 -2.05 -13.06 21.38
N SER A 17 -0.88 -13.38 21.96
CA SER A 17 -0.20 -12.52 22.92
C SER A 17 0.26 -11.19 22.33
N HIS A 18 0.38 -10.16 23.18
CA HIS A 18 0.90 -8.82 22.83
C HIS A 18 0.11 -8.05 21.76
N CYS A 19 -1.18 -8.38 21.54
CA CYS A 19 -2.06 -7.60 20.66
C CYS A 19 -2.57 -6.35 21.39
N TYR A 20 -2.58 -5.22 20.66
CA TYR A 20 -3.13 -3.95 21.13
C TYR A 20 -4.34 -3.55 20.29
N VAL A 21 -5.41 -3.12 20.95
CA VAL A 21 -6.59 -2.53 20.30
C VAL A 21 -6.90 -1.22 20.99
N GLY A 22 -6.76 -0.15 20.23
CA GLY A 22 -6.96 1.23 20.69
C GLY A 22 -8.42 1.58 20.94
N GLU A 23 -8.63 2.75 21.53
CA GLU A 23 -9.95 3.26 21.84
C GLU A 23 -10.79 3.49 20.58
N GLU A 24 -12.10 3.33 20.69
CA GLU A 24 -13.08 3.49 19.61
C GLU A 24 -12.81 2.59 18.38
N SER A 25 -11.99 1.55 18.53
CA SER A 25 -11.75 0.57 17.48
C SER A 25 -12.65 -0.63 17.64
N SER A 26 -13.07 -1.21 16.51
CA SER A 26 -13.96 -2.37 16.46
C SER A 26 -13.34 -3.53 15.69
N ILE A 27 -13.66 -4.75 16.12
CA ILE A 27 -13.28 -5.98 15.43
C ILE A 27 -14.54 -6.83 15.27
N GLY A 28 -14.81 -7.24 14.05
CA GLY A 28 -15.95 -8.08 13.68
C GLY A 28 -15.82 -9.53 14.13
N LYS A 29 -16.70 -10.37 13.62
CA LYS A 29 -16.81 -11.79 13.99
C LYS A 29 -15.81 -12.64 13.21
N ASN A 30 -15.39 -13.75 13.83
CA ASN A 30 -14.54 -14.77 13.19
C ASN A 30 -13.21 -14.25 12.64
N CYS A 31 -12.65 -13.19 13.24
CA CYS A 31 -11.34 -12.68 12.91
C CYS A 31 -10.26 -13.49 13.60
N ARG A 32 -9.13 -13.72 12.91
CA ARG A 32 -7.91 -14.33 13.47
C ARG A 32 -6.85 -13.27 13.61
N ILE A 33 -6.35 -13.03 14.82
CA ILE A 33 -5.38 -11.97 15.13
C ILE A 33 -4.16 -12.60 15.78
N PHE A 34 -3.08 -12.61 15.03
CA PHE A 34 -1.80 -13.21 15.42
C PHE A 34 -0.99 -12.30 16.36
N PRO A 35 0.11 -12.81 16.99
CA PRO A 35 0.86 -12.07 17.99
C PRO A 35 1.38 -10.72 17.51
N GLY A 36 1.38 -9.74 18.39
CA GLY A 36 1.99 -8.43 18.16
C GLY A 36 1.22 -7.49 17.23
N VAL A 37 0.02 -7.86 16.79
CA VAL A 37 -0.85 -6.98 15.98
C VAL A 37 -1.26 -5.75 16.79
N LYS A 38 -1.15 -4.58 16.17
CA LYS A 38 -1.55 -3.29 16.75
C LYS A 38 -2.64 -2.65 15.90
N ILE A 39 -3.83 -2.53 16.45
CA ILE A 39 -4.93 -1.77 15.87
C ILE A 39 -5.05 -0.49 16.70
N LEU A 40 -4.66 0.64 16.12
CA LEU A 40 -4.67 1.92 16.81
C LEU A 40 -6.10 2.48 16.87
N SER A 41 -6.28 3.59 17.58
CA SER A 41 -7.61 4.16 17.85
C SER A 41 -8.45 4.44 16.60
N ARG A 42 -9.77 4.31 16.75
CA ARG A 42 -10.78 4.62 15.71
C ARG A 42 -10.69 3.81 14.42
N CYS A 43 -10.08 2.64 14.45
CA CYS A 43 -10.00 1.72 13.30
C CYS A 43 -11.11 0.67 13.37
N ALA A 44 -11.60 0.25 12.21
CA ALA A 44 -12.61 -0.79 12.09
C ALA A 44 -12.08 -1.98 11.27
N VAL A 45 -12.13 -3.15 11.85
CA VAL A 45 -11.86 -4.44 11.20
C VAL A 45 -13.18 -5.18 11.14
N MET A 46 -13.65 -5.53 9.94
CA MET A 46 -14.92 -6.22 9.74
C MET A 46 -14.80 -7.73 9.99
N ASP A 47 -15.73 -8.53 9.47
CA ASP A 47 -15.82 -9.96 9.75
C ASP A 47 -14.81 -10.81 8.95
N ARG A 48 -14.39 -11.95 9.53
CA ARG A 48 -13.53 -12.98 8.90
C ARG A 48 -12.19 -12.49 8.40
N VAL A 49 -11.67 -11.43 9.00
CA VAL A 49 -10.36 -10.86 8.68
C VAL A 49 -9.25 -11.66 9.35
N ILE A 50 -8.14 -11.86 8.64
CA ILE A 50 -6.93 -12.50 9.15
C ILE A 50 -5.82 -11.45 9.20
N LEU A 51 -5.30 -11.20 10.40
CA LEU A 51 -4.19 -10.28 10.63
C LEU A 51 -2.97 -11.04 11.14
N ASN A 52 -1.94 -11.21 10.29
CA ASN A 52 -0.72 -11.91 10.65
C ASN A 52 0.16 -11.09 11.61
N ALA A 53 1.22 -11.71 12.14
CA ALA A 53 2.02 -11.16 13.23
C ALA A 53 2.63 -9.78 12.93
N GLY A 54 2.64 -8.90 13.92
CA GLY A 54 3.33 -7.62 13.86
C GLY A 54 2.69 -6.54 12.99
N ILE A 55 1.50 -6.76 12.45
CA ILE A 55 0.76 -5.76 11.66
C ILE A 55 0.46 -4.51 12.50
N VAL A 56 0.54 -3.34 11.86
CA VAL A 56 0.12 -2.06 12.45
C VAL A 56 -0.99 -1.44 11.59
N ILE A 57 -2.18 -1.27 12.17
CA ILE A 57 -3.33 -0.62 11.53
C ILE A 57 -3.58 0.72 12.21
N GLY A 58 -3.60 1.81 11.43
CA GLY A 58 -3.91 3.16 11.90
C GLY A 58 -2.69 3.94 12.41
N SER A 59 -1.48 3.57 11.96
CA SER A 59 -0.28 4.39 12.17
C SER A 59 -0.48 5.81 11.63
N GLU A 60 0.27 6.75 12.20
CA GLU A 60 0.27 8.13 11.74
C GLU A 60 0.83 8.20 10.32
N GLY A 61 0.11 8.83 9.40
CA GLY A 61 0.58 9.01 8.02
C GLY A 61 1.77 9.97 7.91
N PHE A 62 2.48 9.89 6.81
CA PHE A 62 3.62 10.75 6.50
C PHE A 62 3.10 12.08 5.91
N GLY A 63 2.78 13.03 6.78
CA GLY A 63 2.31 14.37 6.41
C GLY A 63 3.13 15.44 7.10
N PHE A 64 3.85 16.23 6.32
CA PHE A 64 4.66 17.35 6.79
C PHE A 64 4.48 18.54 5.87
N GLU A 65 4.55 19.74 6.44
CA GLU A 65 4.62 21.00 5.70
C GLU A 65 6.01 21.62 5.95
N GLN A 66 6.59 22.14 4.90
CA GLN A 66 7.86 22.85 5.04
C GLN A 66 7.58 24.29 5.44
N VAL A 67 8.01 24.65 6.66
CA VAL A 67 7.96 26.01 7.18
C VAL A 67 9.39 26.50 7.32
N GLU A 68 9.78 27.43 6.47
CA GLU A 68 11.18 27.91 6.36
C GLU A 68 12.16 26.75 6.09
N HIS A 69 12.96 26.33 7.11
CA HIS A 69 13.95 25.26 7.00
C HIS A 69 13.61 24.03 7.85
N THR A 70 12.38 23.95 8.37
CA THR A 70 11.91 22.85 9.22
C THR A 70 10.72 22.14 8.59
N HIS A 71 10.47 20.91 9.00
CA HIS A 71 9.30 20.14 8.63
C HIS A 71 8.35 20.06 9.82
N GLU A 72 7.21 20.73 9.72
CA GLU A 72 6.15 20.68 10.72
C GLU A 72 5.20 19.53 10.40
N LYS A 73 4.91 18.71 11.42
CA LYS A 73 4.04 17.57 11.27
C LYS A 73 2.59 17.98 11.18
N ILE A 74 1.88 17.47 10.18
CA ILE A 74 0.45 17.59 10.06
C ILE A 74 -0.21 16.33 10.64
N PRO A 75 -1.01 16.44 11.72
CA PRO A 75 -1.65 15.28 12.33
C PRO A 75 -2.71 14.66 11.41
N HIS A 76 -2.81 13.34 11.46
CA HIS A 76 -3.81 12.56 10.75
C HIS A 76 -4.95 12.18 11.70
N LEU A 77 -6.15 12.69 11.41
CA LEU A 77 -7.34 12.57 12.27
C LEU A 77 -8.32 11.51 11.80
N GLY A 78 -8.13 10.98 10.61
CA GLY A 78 -8.97 9.97 10.02
C GLY A 78 -8.76 8.57 10.62
N ARG A 79 -9.28 7.57 9.95
CA ARG A 79 -9.32 6.18 10.42
C ARG A 79 -8.88 5.20 9.35
N VAL A 80 -8.80 3.90 9.72
CA VAL A 80 -8.63 2.79 8.78
C VAL A 80 -9.86 1.88 8.87
N ILE A 81 -10.34 1.44 7.71
CA ILE A 81 -11.38 0.42 7.59
C ILE A 81 -10.82 -0.77 6.81
N VAL A 82 -10.89 -1.95 7.41
CA VAL A 82 -10.57 -3.24 6.78
C VAL A 82 -11.87 -4.01 6.62
N GLU A 83 -12.29 -4.24 5.38
CA GLU A 83 -13.57 -4.91 5.07
C GLU A 83 -13.50 -6.43 5.30
N ASN A 84 -14.62 -7.13 5.02
CA ASN A 84 -14.75 -8.57 5.27
C ASN A 84 -13.74 -9.39 4.44
N ASP A 85 -13.38 -10.56 4.97
CA ASP A 85 -12.58 -11.57 4.25
C ASP A 85 -11.19 -11.10 3.78
N VAL A 86 -10.70 -9.98 4.31
CA VAL A 86 -9.35 -9.47 4.05
C VAL A 86 -8.32 -10.30 4.80
N GLU A 87 -7.19 -10.55 4.17
CA GLU A 87 -6.02 -11.16 4.81
C GLU A 87 -4.80 -10.27 4.64
N ILE A 88 -4.08 -10.02 5.73
CA ILE A 88 -2.92 -9.12 5.75
C ILE A 88 -1.71 -9.87 6.30
N GLY A 89 -0.61 -9.81 5.55
CA GLY A 89 0.67 -10.44 5.87
C GLY A 89 1.44 -9.73 6.98
N ALA A 90 2.42 -10.43 7.52
CA ALA A 90 3.19 -10.00 8.69
C ALA A 90 3.93 -8.67 8.46
N ASN A 91 4.00 -7.85 9.51
CA ASN A 91 4.71 -6.56 9.53
C ASN A 91 4.24 -5.55 8.45
N THR A 92 3.06 -5.71 7.91
CA THR A 92 2.42 -4.73 7.03
C THR A 92 1.92 -3.55 7.86
N CYS A 93 2.13 -2.33 7.36
CA CYS A 93 1.67 -1.09 7.98
C CYS A 93 0.62 -0.41 7.12
N ILE A 94 -0.48 0.03 7.75
CA ILE A 94 -1.56 0.77 7.11
C ILE A 94 -1.76 2.08 7.86
N ASP A 95 -1.46 3.19 7.19
CA ASP A 95 -1.58 4.51 7.80
C ASP A 95 -3.04 4.98 7.80
N ARG A 96 -3.41 5.68 8.87
CA ARG A 96 -4.70 6.37 8.93
C ARG A 96 -4.78 7.51 7.93
N ALA A 97 -5.96 7.80 7.46
CA ALA A 97 -6.19 8.97 6.62
C ALA A 97 -5.94 10.27 7.37
N ARG A 98 -5.58 11.31 6.63
CA ARG A 98 -5.52 12.69 7.18
C ARG A 98 -6.90 13.14 7.66
N PHE A 99 -7.90 12.99 6.80
CA PHE A 99 -9.33 13.10 7.09
C PHE A 99 -10.02 11.88 6.48
N GLU A 100 -11.24 11.56 6.91
CA GLU A 100 -12.02 10.42 6.43
C GLU A 100 -11.34 9.07 6.71
N GLU A 101 -11.02 8.29 5.68
CA GLU A 101 -10.55 6.92 5.87
C GLU A 101 -9.53 6.43 4.84
N THR A 102 -8.65 5.56 5.27
CA THR A 102 -7.89 4.59 4.45
C THR A 102 -8.69 3.30 4.44
N ARG A 103 -8.96 2.73 3.26
CA ARG A 103 -9.89 1.59 3.12
C ARG A 103 -9.26 0.43 2.39
N ILE A 104 -9.46 -0.77 2.92
CA ILE A 104 -9.10 -2.04 2.28
C ILE A 104 -10.37 -2.81 1.96
N GLY A 105 -10.67 -2.99 0.68
CA GLY A 105 -11.89 -3.63 0.18
C GLY A 105 -11.95 -5.12 0.41
N GLU A 106 -13.17 -5.62 0.43
CA GLU A 106 -13.54 -7.00 0.75
C GLU A 106 -12.76 -8.04 -0.06
N GLY A 107 -12.31 -9.10 0.61
CA GLY A 107 -11.62 -10.24 -0.02
C GLY A 107 -10.18 -9.96 -0.49
N THR A 108 -9.67 -8.74 -0.33
CA THR A 108 -8.31 -8.36 -0.70
C THR A 108 -7.28 -9.12 0.12
N LYS A 109 -6.19 -9.54 -0.54
CA LYS A 109 -5.05 -10.23 0.07
C LYS A 109 -3.80 -9.39 -0.06
N ILE A 110 -3.17 -9.12 1.07
CA ILE A 110 -1.97 -8.30 1.19
C ILE A 110 -0.90 -9.17 1.85
N ASP A 111 0.25 -9.26 1.21
CA ASP A 111 1.39 -10.03 1.70
C ASP A 111 2.22 -9.25 2.74
N ASN A 112 3.34 -9.78 3.12
CA ASN A 112 4.20 -9.28 4.19
C ASN A 112 4.92 -7.98 3.80
N LEU A 113 5.22 -7.13 4.80
CA LEU A 113 6.05 -5.93 4.64
C LEU A 113 5.51 -4.92 3.62
N VAL A 114 4.21 -4.85 3.44
CA VAL A 114 3.57 -3.86 2.57
C VAL A 114 3.36 -2.55 3.35
N GLN A 115 3.64 -1.41 2.71
CA GLN A 115 3.32 -0.08 3.25
C GLN A 115 2.14 0.51 2.49
N ILE A 116 1.07 0.82 3.20
CA ILE A 116 -0.11 1.50 2.66
C ILE A 116 -0.21 2.87 3.31
N GLY A 117 -0.04 3.91 2.48
CA GLY A 117 -0.07 5.30 2.91
C GLY A 117 -1.48 5.81 3.26
N HIS A 118 -1.53 6.99 3.82
CA HIS A 118 -2.77 7.64 4.24
C HIS A 118 -3.75 7.89 3.07
N ASN A 119 -5.04 7.82 3.32
CA ASN A 119 -6.10 8.03 2.32
C ASN A 119 -6.04 7.09 1.10
N VAL A 120 -5.33 5.97 1.20
CA VAL A 120 -5.35 4.95 0.15
C VAL A 120 -6.66 4.19 0.20
N HIS A 121 -7.26 3.98 -0.97
CA HIS A 121 -8.42 3.12 -1.15
C HIS A 121 -8.02 1.94 -2.04
N ILE A 122 -8.14 0.73 -1.53
CA ILE A 122 -7.93 -0.51 -2.27
C ILE A 122 -9.28 -1.18 -2.45
N GLY A 123 -9.64 -1.48 -3.68
CA GLY A 123 -10.87 -2.13 -4.07
C GLY A 123 -10.97 -3.59 -3.60
N LYS A 124 -12.00 -4.28 -4.04
CA LYS A 124 -12.29 -5.67 -3.67
C LYS A 124 -11.41 -6.66 -4.41
N GLY A 125 -11.05 -7.76 -3.75
CA GLY A 125 -10.38 -8.89 -4.39
C GLY A 125 -9.02 -8.58 -4.98
N CYS A 126 -8.34 -7.53 -4.54
CA CYS A 126 -6.99 -7.19 -4.96
C CYS A 126 -5.97 -8.17 -4.37
N LEU A 127 -4.86 -8.37 -5.09
CA LEU A 127 -3.71 -9.15 -4.64
C LEU A 127 -2.48 -8.26 -4.62
N ILE A 128 -1.90 -8.04 -3.43
CA ILE A 128 -0.74 -7.17 -3.23
C ILE A 128 0.38 -7.99 -2.62
N VAL A 129 1.43 -8.22 -3.40
CA VAL A 129 2.56 -9.07 -3.02
C VAL A 129 3.54 -8.31 -2.12
N ALA A 130 4.46 -9.03 -1.49
CA ALA A 130 5.35 -8.51 -0.46
C ALA A 130 6.18 -7.28 -0.88
N GLN A 131 6.45 -6.41 0.11
CA GLN A 131 7.29 -5.23 -0.01
C GLN A 131 6.77 -4.17 -1.01
N VAL A 132 5.49 -4.19 -1.35
CA VAL A 132 4.88 -3.12 -2.15
C VAL A 132 4.75 -1.86 -1.30
N GLY A 133 5.07 -0.71 -1.90
CA GLY A 133 4.87 0.60 -1.31
C GLY A 133 3.80 1.40 -2.05
N ILE A 134 2.75 1.81 -1.35
CA ILE A 134 1.66 2.60 -1.91
C ILE A 134 1.64 3.95 -1.20
N ALA A 135 1.97 5.02 -1.93
CA ALA A 135 1.95 6.37 -1.38
C ALA A 135 0.52 6.87 -1.12
N GLY A 136 0.40 7.97 -0.38
CA GLY A 136 -0.90 8.50 0.03
C GLY A 136 -1.84 8.84 -1.11
N SER A 137 -3.14 8.70 -0.85
CA SER A 137 -4.22 9.06 -1.78
C SER A 137 -4.24 8.29 -3.10
N VAL A 138 -3.68 7.10 -3.15
CA VAL A 138 -3.83 6.19 -4.29
C VAL A 138 -5.20 5.52 -4.21
N PHE A 139 -5.89 5.46 -5.34
CA PHE A 139 -7.16 4.77 -5.51
C PHE A 139 -6.96 3.55 -6.42
N MET A 140 -7.07 2.35 -5.88
CA MET A 140 -7.07 1.10 -6.65
C MET A 140 -8.50 0.58 -6.78
N GLU A 141 -8.92 0.36 -8.00
CA GLU A 141 -10.19 -0.32 -8.28
C GLU A 141 -10.11 -1.83 -7.97
N ASP A 142 -11.22 -2.55 -8.21
CA ASP A 142 -11.31 -3.97 -7.88
C ASP A 142 -10.36 -4.85 -8.70
N PHE A 143 -9.94 -5.98 -8.11
CA PHE A 143 -9.20 -7.07 -8.76
C PHE A 143 -7.83 -6.68 -9.33
N VAL A 144 -7.23 -5.62 -8.82
CA VAL A 144 -5.86 -5.23 -9.18
C VAL A 144 -4.86 -6.23 -8.60
N VAL A 145 -3.86 -6.62 -9.41
CA VAL A 145 -2.79 -7.53 -9.00
C VAL A 145 -1.46 -6.79 -9.03
N VAL A 146 -0.77 -6.73 -7.90
CA VAL A 146 0.49 -5.99 -7.74
C VAL A 146 1.60 -6.95 -7.37
N GLY A 147 2.61 -7.05 -8.22
CA GLY A 147 3.82 -7.84 -7.99
C GLY A 147 4.72 -7.22 -6.92
N GLY A 148 5.53 -8.08 -6.28
CA GLY A 148 6.39 -7.68 -5.16
C GLY A 148 7.34 -6.54 -5.48
N GLN A 149 7.61 -5.71 -4.46
CA GLN A 149 8.50 -4.56 -4.55
C GLN A 149 8.06 -3.47 -5.55
N ALA A 150 6.83 -3.50 -6.05
CA ALA A 150 6.30 -2.40 -6.85
C ALA A 150 6.04 -1.18 -5.97
N GLY A 151 6.21 0.02 -6.55
CA GLY A 151 6.00 1.29 -5.86
C GLY A 151 5.02 2.19 -6.62
N PHE A 152 4.18 2.90 -5.89
CA PHE A 152 3.17 3.80 -6.45
C PHE A 152 3.39 5.22 -5.93
N SER A 153 3.48 6.18 -6.83
CA SER A 153 3.42 7.60 -6.47
C SER A 153 2.04 7.96 -5.93
N GLY A 154 1.96 9.03 -5.15
CA GLY A 154 0.69 9.49 -4.58
C GLY A 154 -0.32 9.99 -5.62
N HIS A 155 -1.60 10.00 -5.22
CA HIS A 155 -2.70 10.58 -5.99
C HIS A 155 -2.96 9.94 -7.35
N LEU A 156 -2.71 8.62 -7.49
CA LEU A 156 -2.94 7.87 -8.73
C LEU A 156 -4.23 7.06 -8.65
N THR A 157 -4.81 6.83 -9.82
CA THR A 157 -5.87 5.84 -10.01
C THR A 157 -5.32 4.62 -10.73
N VAL A 158 -5.59 3.43 -10.17
CA VAL A 158 -5.23 2.16 -10.78
C VAL A 158 -6.51 1.44 -11.19
N GLY A 159 -6.74 1.33 -12.49
CA GLY A 159 -7.98 0.81 -13.06
C GLY A 159 -8.19 -0.67 -12.77
N ARG A 160 -9.46 -1.05 -12.79
CA ARG A 160 -9.96 -2.40 -12.47
C ARG A 160 -9.21 -3.50 -13.21
N GLY A 161 -8.79 -4.52 -12.48
CA GLY A 161 -8.13 -5.70 -13.06
C GLY A 161 -6.74 -5.44 -13.64
N ALA A 162 -6.16 -4.26 -13.42
CA ALA A 162 -4.80 -3.96 -13.84
C ALA A 162 -3.79 -4.92 -13.17
N LYS A 163 -2.71 -5.23 -13.89
CA LYS A 163 -1.62 -6.10 -13.43
C LYS A 163 -0.32 -5.33 -13.43
N ILE A 164 0.34 -5.27 -12.30
CA ILE A 164 1.62 -4.59 -12.12
C ILE A 164 2.68 -5.65 -11.84
N ALA A 165 3.69 -5.74 -12.70
CA ALA A 165 4.80 -6.67 -12.50
C ALA A 165 5.68 -6.24 -11.32
N GLY A 166 6.42 -7.19 -10.76
CA GLY A 166 7.33 -6.91 -9.65
C GLY A 166 8.35 -5.83 -9.99
N GLN A 167 8.71 -5.03 -8.98
CA GLN A 167 9.66 -3.92 -9.05
C GLN A 167 9.26 -2.77 -10.03
N ALA A 168 8.01 -2.72 -10.49
CA ALA A 168 7.56 -1.63 -11.33
C ALA A 168 7.31 -0.36 -10.51
N GLY A 169 7.75 0.79 -11.03
CA GLY A 169 7.47 2.11 -10.47
C GLY A 169 6.30 2.78 -11.21
N ILE A 170 5.18 2.97 -10.53
CA ILE A 170 3.98 3.56 -11.11
C ILE A 170 3.92 5.04 -10.76
N THR A 171 4.01 5.89 -11.77
CA THR A 171 4.08 7.36 -11.62
C THR A 171 2.93 8.09 -12.32
N LYS A 172 2.00 7.35 -12.94
CA LYS A 172 0.82 7.86 -13.65
C LYS A 172 -0.34 6.90 -13.45
N ASP A 173 -1.55 7.38 -13.71
CA ASP A 173 -2.75 6.56 -13.71
C ASP A 173 -2.60 5.35 -14.63
N VAL A 174 -3.23 4.26 -14.23
CA VAL A 174 -3.18 2.96 -14.90
C VAL A 174 -4.57 2.62 -15.43
N GLU A 175 -4.66 2.38 -16.72
CA GLU A 175 -5.91 2.00 -17.39
C GLU A 175 -6.43 0.64 -16.87
N PRO A 176 -7.76 0.43 -16.84
CA PRO A 176 -8.34 -0.86 -16.51
C PRO A 176 -7.80 -2.00 -17.39
N GLY A 177 -7.46 -3.13 -16.74
CA GLY A 177 -6.92 -4.32 -17.40
C GLY A 177 -5.50 -4.18 -17.96
N ALA A 178 -4.85 -3.03 -17.80
CA ALA A 178 -3.48 -2.83 -18.26
C ALA A 178 -2.50 -3.78 -17.58
N TYR A 179 -1.45 -4.20 -18.29
CA TYR A 179 -0.33 -4.94 -17.73
C TYR A 179 0.96 -4.13 -17.86
N LEU A 180 1.45 -3.62 -16.74
CA LEU A 180 2.63 -2.78 -16.68
C LEU A 180 3.83 -3.55 -16.12
N LYS A 181 5.01 -3.33 -16.72
CA LYS A 181 6.28 -3.94 -16.34
C LYS A 181 7.40 -2.90 -16.41
N GLY A 182 8.28 -2.89 -15.43
CA GLY A 182 9.52 -2.13 -15.44
C GLY A 182 10.64 -2.95 -14.81
N ASN A 183 11.90 -2.65 -15.18
CA ASN A 183 13.10 -3.30 -14.63
C ASN A 183 13.13 -4.83 -14.81
N PRO A 184 13.20 -5.42 -16.03
CA PRO A 184 13.43 -6.85 -16.11
C PRO A 184 14.84 -7.18 -15.64
N ALA A 185 15.01 -8.21 -14.79
CA ALA A 185 16.30 -8.76 -14.44
C ALA A 185 16.96 -9.38 -15.69
N MET A 186 18.24 -9.07 -15.89
CA MET A 186 19.03 -9.58 -17.00
C MET A 186 20.47 -9.88 -16.54
N PRO A 187 21.30 -10.62 -17.31
CA PRO A 187 22.71 -10.83 -16.97
C PRO A 187 23.43 -9.51 -16.74
N VAL A 188 24.25 -9.42 -15.68
CA VAL A 188 24.90 -8.19 -15.22
C VAL A 188 25.70 -7.50 -16.35
N GLN A 189 26.44 -8.24 -17.16
CA GLN A 189 27.20 -7.69 -18.27
C GLN A 189 26.30 -7.02 -19.31
N LEU A 190 25.14 -7.63 -19.61
CA LEU A 190 24.14 -7.07 -20.52
C LEU A 190 23.49 -5.82 -19.92
N ALA A 191 23.15 -5.83 -18.64
CA ALA A 191 22.59 -4.70 -17.93
C ALA A 191 23.53 -3.48 -17.97
N HIS A 192 24.80 -3.69 -17.66
CA HIS A 192 25.81 -2.62 -17.74
C HIS A 192 25.97 -2.06 -19.17
N ARG A 193 26.01 -2.94 -20.16
CA ARG A 193 26.10 -2.52 -21.56
C ARG A 193 24.90 -1.71 -22.00
N ILE A 194 23.70 -2.13 -21.65
CA ILE A 194 22.46 -1.39 -21.94
C ILE A 194 22.46 -0.03 -21.24
N SER A 195 22.83 0.05 -19.96
CA SER A 195 22.91 1.31 -19.22
C SER A 195 23.89 2.31 -19.84
N ILE A 196 25.05 1.84 -20.35
CA ILE A 196 26.02 2.68 -21.05
C ILE A 196 25.42 3.20 -22.36
N LEU A 197 24.76 2.33 -23.13
CA LEU A 197 24.14 2.71 -24.40
C LEU A 197 22.99 3.72 -24.20
N GLN A 198 22.16 3.53 -23.20
CA GLN A 198 21.08 4.47 -22.86
C GLN A 198 21.60 5.87 -22.55
N ARG A 199 22.74 5.99 -21.83
CA ARG A 199 23.36 7.30 -21.56
C ARG A 199 23.88 8.01 -22.82
N LYS A 200 24.23 7.25 -23.87
CA LYS A 200 24.72 7.77 -25.13
C LYS A 200 23.63 8.09 -26.16
N LEU A 201 22.37 7.66 -25.88
CA LEU A 201 21.27 7.94 -26.80
C LEU A 201 21.07 9.41 -27.15
N PRO A 202 21.14 10.40 -26.23
CA PRO A 202 21.01 11.82 -26.59
C PRO A 202 22.07 12.28 -27.59
N GLU A 203 23.32 11.84 -27.42
CA GLU A 203 24.41 12.17 -28.34
C GLU A 203 24.20 11.55 -29.74
N LEU A 204 23.73 10.32 -29.79
CA LEU A 204 23.38 9.62 -31.02
C LEU A 204 22.28 10.35 -31.78
N PHE A 205 21.20 10.73 -31.12
CA PHE A 205 20.09 11.47 -31.74
C PHE A 205 20.53 12.83 -32.24
N ASN A 206 21.39 13.56 -31.52
CA ASN A 206 21.93 14.84 -31.96
C ASN A 206 22.79 14.71 -33.22
N ARG A 207 23.60 13.64 -33.32
CA ARG A 207 24.39 13.35 -34.53
C ARG A 207 23.49 13.02 -35.73
N PHE A 208 22.43 12.27 -35.56
CA PHE A 208 21.47 11.99 -36.63
C PHE A 208 20.79 13.28 -37.11
N ALA A 209 20.28 14.12 -36.20
CA ALA A 209 19.63 15.38 -36.55
C ALA A 209 20.54 16.33 -37.32
N GLN A 210 21.85 16.40 -36.94
CA GLN A 210 22.84 17.20 -37.68
C GLN A 210 23.12 16.66 -39.09
N ASN A 211 23.11 15.37 -39.30
CA ASN A 211 23.33 14.75 -40.61
C ASN A 211 22.14 14.90 -41.56
N GLU A 212 20.92 15.01 -41.07
CA GLU A 212 19.72 15.27 -41.88
C GLU A 212 19.57 16.75 -42.28
N GLY A 213 20.10 17.68 -41.46
CA GLY A 213 20.10 19.11 -41.77
C GLY A 213 21.17 19.55 -42.78
N ASN A 214 22.06 18.65 -43.18
CA ASN A 214 23.13 18.90 -44.16
C ASN A 214 22.86 18.25 -45.55
N LYS A 215 21.65 17.81 -45.80
CA LYS A 215 21.13 17.40 -47.11
C LYS A 215 20.10 18.40 -47.60
#